data_7619f97266179153b7d4a9f1d28069c3
#
_entry.id   7619f97266179153b7d4a9f1d28069c3
#
_cell.length_a   1.000
_cell.length_b   1.000
_cell.length_c   1.000
_cell.angle_alpha   90.00
_cell.angle_beta   90.00
_cell.angle_gamma   90.00
#
_symmetry.space_group_name_H-M   'P 1'
#
loop_
_entity.id
_entity.type
_entity.pdbx_description
1 polymer ?
#
loop_
_entity_poly.entity_id
_entity_poly.type
_entity_poly.pdbx_seq_one_letter_code
_entity_poly.pdbx_strand_id
1 'polypeptide(L)'
;NYLSSDDVINVYISGIDSRGGINEVSRSDVNIIMSINKKTHNILMINTPRDYYVPLSISNGVRDKLTHAGVYGIECSRNTLEMLYGIQIDYYVKVNFSGFEKIIDSLGGVDVTLDYSATLSQAGNLTVHNGVNHFNGEQALAFARERYAYSDGDRQRGRNQMMIMEAAIKKACSPAIISNYTSVLSEVSKNVITDMSYDFIADLAQTQLNDMAAWNITQISVTGVGSYSSTTYSMPGWSLYIMVPDEESVENAREQIRDNYN
;
A
#
# COMPACT_ATOMS: atom_id res chain seq x y z
N ASN A 1 -14.64 -6.88 -19.12
CA ASN A 1 -13.27 -7.36 -18.96
C ASN A 1 -12.44 -6.25 -18.32
N TYR A 2 -11.67 -6.62 -17.30
CA TYR A 2 -10.75 -5.67 -16.65
C TYR A 2 -9.49 -5.48 -17.51
N LEU A 3 -8.88 -4.30 -17.38
CA LEU A 3 -7.63 -3.97 -18.07
C LEU A 3 -6.49 -4.87 -17.57
N SER A 4 -5.77 -5.48 -18.49
CA SER A 4 -4.62 -6.35 -18.24
C SER A 4 -3.60 -6.26 -19.36
N SER A 5 -2.33 -6.55 -19.07
CA SER A 5 -1.23 -6.54 -20.03
C SER A 5 -0.09 -7.41 -19.51
N ASP A 6 0.67 -8.02 -20.39
CA ASP A 6 1.87 -8.79 -20.01
C ASP A 6 3.02 -7.87 -19.52
N ASP A 7 3.00 -6.59 -19.92
CA ASP A 7 4.02 -5.61 -19.51
C ASP A 7 3.72 -4.96 -18.16
N VAL A 8 2.48 -5.04 -17.67
CA VAL A 8 2.03 -4.38 -16.43
C VAL A 8 1.64 -5.41 -15.39
N ILE A 9 2.21 -5.27 -14.21
CA ILE A 9 1.88 -6.07 -13.03
C ILE A 9 1.20 -5.15 -12.01
N ASN A 10 0.00 -5.51 -11.58
CA ASN A 10 -0.69 -4.82 -10.49
C ASN A 10 -0.59 -5.67 -9.21
N VAL A 11 -0.05 -5.05 -8.17
CA VAL A 11 0.12 -5.69 -6.85
C VAL A 11 -0.70 -4.91 -5.83
N TYR A 12 -1.56 -5.62 -5.10
CA TYR A 12 -2.30 -5.08 -3.99
C TYR A 12 -1.52 -5.28 -2.68
N ILE A 13 -1.21 -4.19 -1.99
CA ILE A 13 -0.58 -4.19 -0.68
C ILE A 13 -1.65 -3.95 0.38
N SER A 14 -1.88 -4.96 1.22
CA SER A 14 -2.78 -4.89 2.37
C SER A 14 -1.98 -4.79 3.66
N GLY A 15 -2.09 -3.65 4.33
CA GLY A 15 -1.48 -3.42 5.63
C GLY A 15 -2.49 -3.61 6.76
N ILE A 16 -2.10 -4.36 7.80
CA ILE A 16 -2.92 -4.62 8.96
C ILE A 16 -2.32 -3.92 10.17
N ASP A 17 -3.12 -3.07 10.80
CA ASP A 17 -2.76 -2.33 12.02
C ASP A 17 -2.81 -3.26 13.25
N SER A 18 -1.88 -4.19 13.32
CA SER A 18 -1.81 -5.21 14.35
C SER A 18 -0.39 -5.76 14.50
N ARG A 19 -0.07 -6.19 15.72
CA ARG A 19 1.13 -6.99 16.00
C ARG A 19 0.82 -8.48 16.16
N GLY A 20 -0.43 -8.86 15.98
CA GLY A 20 -0.89 -10.24 16.04
C GLY A 20 -0.49 -11.08 14.85
N GLY A 21 -1.06 -12.27 14.75
CA GLY A 21 -0.77 -13.21 13.66
C GLY A 21 -1.20 -12.70 12.29
N ILE A 22 -0.31 -12.77 11.33
CA ILE A 22 -0.57 -12.33 9.95
C ILE A 22 -1.56 -13.24 9.21
N ASN A 23 -1.72 -14.47 9.66
CA ASN A 23 -2.64 -15.45 9.07
C ASN A 23 -4.11 -15.20 9.46
N GLU A 24 -4.35 -14.39 10.47
CA GLU A 24 -5.71 -14.09 10.91
C GLU A 24 -6.42 -13.24 9.87
N VAL A 25 -7.71 -13.56 9.66
CA VAL A 25 -8.59 -12.73 8.84
C VAL A 25 -8.90 -11.46 9.63
N SER A 26 -8.61 -10.31 9.06
CA SER A 26 -8.78 -9.03 9.77
C SER A 26 -9.07 -7.89 8.80
N ARG A 27 -9.45 -6.74 9.38
CA ARG A 27 -9.65 -5.51 8.62
C ARG A 27 -8.35 -5.09 7.94
N SER A 28 -8.49 -4.58 6.72
CA SER A 28 -7.40 -4.02 5.94
C SER A 28 -7.31 -2.51 6.18
N ASP A 29 -6.31 -2.08 6.94
CA ASP A 29 -6.16 -0.68 7.36
C ASP A 29 -5.40 0.18 6.36
N VAL A 30 -4.55 -0.44 5.56
CA VAL A 30 -3.79 0.18 4.47
C VAL A 30 -4.10 -0.57 3.18
N ASN A 31 -4.47 0.16 2.14
CA ASN A 31 -4.85 -0.41 0.85
C ASN A 31 -4.14 0.37 -0.27
N ILE A 32 -3.02 -0.15 -0.73
CA ILE A 32 -2.21 0.46 -1.78
C ILE A 32 -2.14 -0.48 -2.97
N ILE A 33 -2.40 0.03 -4.17
CA ILE A 33 -2.15 -0.70 -5.42
C ILE A 33 -0.86 -0.15 -6.02
N MET A 34 0.05 -1.04 -6.38
CA MET A 34 1.22 -0.72 -7.20
C MET A 34 0.99 -1.23 -8.61
N SER A 35 0.90 -0.32 -9.57
CA SER A 35 0.83 -0.64 -11.00
C SER A 35 2.24 -0.48 -11.59
N ILE A 36 2.86 -1.58 -11.96
CA ILE A 36 4.26 -1.66 -12.36
C ILE A 36 4.33 -1.93 -13.85
N ASN A 37 4.77 -0.96 -14.64
CA ASN A 37 5.05 -1.18 -16.06
C ASN A 37 6.53 -1.54 -16.22
N LYS A 38 6.80 -2.80 -16.54
CA LYS A 38 8.16 -3.35 -16.69
C LYS A 38 8.89 -2.81 -17.93
N LYS A 39 8.14 -2.38 -18.94
CA LYS A 39 8.69 -1.87 -20.20
C LYS A 39 9.14 -0.42 -20.08
N THR A 40 8.32 0.42 -19.45
CA THR A 40 8.60 1.85 -19.28
C THR A 40 9.36 2.17 -17.99
N HIS A 41 9.47 1.21 -17.07
CA HIS A 41 10.03 1.38 -15.72
C HIS A 41 9.27 2.44 -14.91
N ASN A 42 7.96 2.51 -15.07
CA ASN A 42 7.08 3.37 -14.29
C ASN A 42 6.33 2.55 -13.25
N ILE A 43 6.26 3.06 -12.02
CA ILE A 43 5.42 2.54 -10.96
C ILE A 43 4.45 3.64 -10.55
N LEU A 44 3.15 3.33 -10.63
CA LEU A 44 2.09 4.18 -10.09
C LEU A 44 1.56 3.54 -8.81
N MET A 45 1.60 4.29 -7.71
CA MET A 45 1.01 3.85 -6.44
C MET A 45 -0.29 4.59 -6.19
N ILE A 46 -1.35 3.85 -5.88
CA ILE A 46 -2.68 4.38 -5.59
C ILE A 46 -3.06 4.00 -4.17
N ASN A 47 -3.28 5.00 -3.32
CA ASN A 47 -3.78 4.79 -1.96
C ASN A 47 -5.30 4.96 -1.94
N THR A 48 -6.02 3.96 -1.41
CA THR A 48 -7.47 4.00 -1.21
C THR A 48 -7.76 4.03 0.28
N PRO A 49 -8.46 5.05 0.80
CA PRO A 49 -8.78 5.16 2.21
C PRO A 49 -9.53 3.93 2.75
N ARG A 50 -9.20 3.49 3.96
CA ARG A 50 -9.81 2.33 4.59
C ARG A 50 -11.33 2.45 4.77
N ASP A 51 -11.83 3.67 4.96
CA ASP A 51 -13.25 3.96 5.20
C ASP A 51 -14.05 4.22 3.91
N TYR A 52 -13.45 4.01 2.74
CA TYR A 52 -14.11 4.20 1.45
C TYR A 52 -15.37 3.35 1.37
N TYR A 53 -16.49 4.03 1.11
CA TYR A 53 -17.81 3.41 1.06
C TYR A 53 -18.09 2.91 -0.35
N VAL A 54 -17.88 1.61 -0.57
CA VAL A 54 -17.89 0.98 -1.89
C VAL A 54 -18.64 -0.35 -1.87
N PRO A 55 -19.21 -0.79 -3.01
CA PRO A 55 -19.72 -2.15 -3.11
C PRO A 55 -18.59 -3.15 -2.90
N LEU A 56 -18.80 -4.15 -2.04
CA LEU A 56 -17.85 -5.25 -1.89
C LEU A 56 -18.06 -6.28 -3.01
N SER A 57 -17.04 -7.03 -3.35
CA SER A 57 -17.13 -8.06 -4.40
C SER A 57 -18.15 -9.15 -4.11
N ILE A 58 -18.47 -9.39 -2.83
CA ILE A 58 -19.38 -10.44 -2.36
C ILE A 58 -20.77 -9.94 -2.03
N SER A 59 -21.01 -8.63 -2.05
CA SER A 59 -22.19 -8.02 -1.44
C SER A 59 -23.33 -7.73 -2.41
N ASN A 60 -23.19 -8.10 -3.67
CA ASN A 60 -24.18 -7.87 -4.72
C ASN A 60 -24.68 -6.40 -4.78
N GLY A 61 -23.73 -5.46 -4.76
CA GLY A 61 -23.99 -4.03 -4.86
C GLY A 61 -24.22 -3.31 -3.53
N VAL A 62 -24.32 -4.02 -2.42
CA VAL A 62 -24.43 -3.38 -1.10
C VAL A 62 -23.08 -2.81 -0.69
N ARG A 63 -23.08 -1.56 -0.23
CA ARG A 63 -21.85 -0.85 0.13
C ARG A 63 -21.38 -1.15 1.55
N ASP A 64 -20.09 -1.07 1.75
CA ASP A 64 -19.46 -1.16 3.06
C ASP A 64 -18.13 -0.37 3.03
N LYS A 65 -17.48 -0.25 4.16
CA LYS A 65 -16.12 0.26 4.22
C LYS A 65 -15.16 -0.73 3.54
N LEU A 66 -14.22 -0.23 2.78
CA LEU A 66 -13.19 -1.06 2.16
C LEU A 66 -12.45 -1.92 3.20
N THR A 67 -12.15 -1.36 4.37
CA THR A 67 -11.47 -2.10 5.46
C THR A 67 -12.23 -3.37 5.87
N HIS A 68 -13.57 -3.36 5.80
CA HIS A 68 -14.39 -4.52 6.14
C HIS A 68 -14.29 -5.65 5.11
N ALA A 69 -13.91 -5.36 3.86
CA ALA A 69 -13.66 -6.41 2.88
C ALA A 69 -12.60 -7.42 3.37
N GLY A 70 -11.59 -6.95 4.11
CA GLY A 70 -10.55 -7.79 4.70
C GLY A 70 -11.06 -8.83 5.69
N VAL A 71 -12.19 -8.59 6.35
CA VAL A 71 -12.83 -9.54 7.26
C VAL A 71 -13.35 -10.78 6.50
N TYR A 72 -13.65 -10.62 5.22
CA TYR A 72 -14.07 -11.72 4.33
C TYR A 72 -12.89 -12.34 3.56
N GLY A 73 -11.67 -11.93 3.86
CA GLY A 73 -10.43 -12.43 3.27
C GLY A 73 -9.79 -11.46 2.30
N ILE A 74 -8.50 -11.69 2.03
CA ILE A 74 -7.69 -10.85 1.14
C ILE A 74 -8.26 -10.83 -0.30
N GLU A 75 -8.85 -11.94 -0.74
CA GLU A 75 -9.48 -12.04 -2.06
C GLU A 75 -10.66 -11.09 -2.21
N CYS A 76 -11.46 -10.92 -1.15
CA CYS A 76 -12.55 -9.96 -1.17
C CYS A 76 -12.04 -8.54 -1.32
N SER A 77 -11.00 -8.16 -0.59
CA SER A 77 -10.37 -6.85 -0.70
C SER A 77 -9.81 -6.61 -2.11
N ARG A 78 -9.08 -7.58 -2.65
CA ARG A 78 -8.52 -7.51 -4.01
C ARG A 78 -9.62 -7.34 -5.05
N ASN A 79 -10.62 -8.19 -5.03
CA ASN A 79 -11.71 -8.17 -6.01
C ASN A 79 -12.56 -6.90 -5.91
N THR A 80 -12.72 -6.36 -4.70
CA THR A 80 -13.40 -5.07 -4.49
C THR A 80 -12.62 -3.93 -5.15
N LEU A 81 -11.31 -3.90 -5.01
CA LEU A 81 -10.46 -2.90 -5.67
C LEU A 81 -10.41 -3.09 -7.20
N GLU A 82 -10.43 -4.32 -7.69
CA GLU A 82 -10.57 -4.60 -9.13
C GLU A 82 -11.87 -3.98 -9.68
N MET A 83 -12.98 -4.14 -8.98
CA MET A 83 -14.25 -3.52 -9.36
C MET A 83 -14.19 -2.00 -9.33
N LEU A 84 -13.56 -1.42 -8.30
CA LEU A 84 -13.48 0.03 -8.15
C LEU A 84 -12.69 0.68 -9.29
N TYR A 85 -11.56 0.09 -9.67
CA TYR A 85 -10.65 0.67 -10.65
C TYR A 85 -10.75 0.08 -12.06
N GLY A 86 -11.46 -1.01 -12.23
CA GLY A 86 -11.64 -1.66 -13.55
C GLY A 86 -10.35 -2.30 -14.09
N ILE A 87 -9.49 -2.79 -13.22
CA ILE A 87 -8.21 -3.42 -13.56
C ILE A 87 -8.12 -4.83 -13.01
N GLN A 88 -7.30 -5.66 -13.64
CA GLN A 88 -6.89 -6.93 -13.07
C GLN A 88 -5.77 -6.67 -12.05
N ILE A 89 -5.92 -7.21 -10.85
CA ILE A 89 -4.87 -7.20 -9.82
C ILE A 89 -4.24 -8.60 -9.80
N ASP A 90 -2.99 -8.69 -10.21
CA ASP A 90 -2.31 -9.96 -10.45
C ASP A 90 -1.89 -10.66 -9.17
N TYR A 91 -1.43 -9.88 -8.18
CA TYR A 91 -0.88 -10.40 -6.93
C TYR A 91 -1.28 -9.55 -5.73
N TYR A 92 -1.19 -10.13 -4.55
CA TYR A 92 -1.32 -9.40 -3.30
C TYR A 92 -0.12 -9.63 -2.37
N VAL A 93 0.10 -8.67 -1.49
CA VAL A 93 1.03 -8.78 -0.36
C VAL A 93 0.30 -8.29 0.88
N LYS A 94 0.22 -9.14 1.90
CA LYS A 94 -0.36 -8.82 3.20
C LYS A 94 0.74 -8.71 4.24
N VAL A 95 0.76 -7.63 5.00
CA VAL A 95 1.77 -7.35 6.02
C VAL A 95 1.16 -6.71 7.26
N ASN A 96 1.65 -7.05 8.45
CA ASN A 96 1.28 -6.41 9.71
C ASN A 96 2.43 -5.52 10.24
N PHE A 97 2.25 -4.88 11.38
CA PHE A 97 3.25 -3.98 11.97
C PHE A 97 4.60 -4.65 12.23
N SER A 98 4.57 -5.84 12.84
CA SER A 98 5.82 -6.56 13.13
C SER A 98 6.57 -6.94 11.87
N GLY A 99 5.85 -7.41 10.86
CA GLY A 99 6.41 -7.75 9.55
C GLY A 99 6.99 -6.53 8.86
N PHE A 100 6.26 -5.42 8.88
CA PHE A 100 6.72 -4.17 8.28
C PHE A 100 8.05 -3.69 8.90
N GLU A 101 8.14 -3.65 10.23
CA GLU A 101 9.38 -3.25 10.91
C GLU A 101 10.56 -4.13 10.50
N LYS A 102 10.36 -5.45 10.45
CA LYS A 102 11.41 -6.42 10.08
C LYS A 102 11.85 -6.28 8.62
N ILE A 103 10.90 -5.99 7.71
CA ILE A 103 11.22 -5.74 6.30
C ILE A 103 12.10 -4.51 6.17
N ILE A 104 11.74 -3.40 6.80
CA ILE A 104 12.53 -2.18 6.75
C ILE A 104 13.92 -2.41 7.35
N ASP A 105 14.02 -3.10 8.47
CA ASP A 105 15.30 -3.43 9.11
C ASP A 105 16.17 -4.34 8.21
N SER A 106 15.57 -5.29 7.51
CA SER A 106 16.29 -6.17 6.58
C SER A 106 16.87 -5.42 5.37
N LEU A 107 16.28 -4.27 5.03
CA LEU A 107 16.81 -3.36 4.00
C LEU A 107 17.92 -2.44 4.54
N GLY A 108 18.23 -2.48 5.84
CA GLY A 108 19.13 -1.54 6.48
C GLY A 108 18.52 -0.16 6.72
N GLY A 109 17.22 -0.08 6.82
CA GLY A 109 16.45 1.15 6.92
C GLY A 109 16.13 1.76 5.56
N VAL A 110 15.41 2.88 5.59
CA VAL A 110 14.99 3.63 4.39
C VAL A 110 15.24 5.12 4.56
N ASP A 111 15.47 5.82 3.45
CA ASP A 111 15.68 7.26 3.41
C ASP A 111 14.45 7.96 2.86
N VAL A 112 13.90 8.89 3.63
CA VAL A 112 12.73 9.70 3.25
C VAL A 112 13.12 11.18 3.28
N THR A 113 12.91 11.88 2.16
CA THR A 113 13.15 13.31 2.05
C THR A 113 11.87 14.08 2.34
N LEU A 114 11.95 15.01 3.32
CA LEU A 114 10.84 15.86 3.71
C LEU A 114 11.18 17.34 3.47
N ASP A 115 10.15 18.15 3.26
CA ASP A 115 10.25 19.60 3.12
C ASP A 115 9.78 20.36 4.38
N TYR A 116 9.63 19.64 5.50
CA TYR A 116 9.20 20.17 6.79
C TYR A 116 9.90 19.47 7.94
N SER A 117 9.75 20.03 9.15
CA SER A 117 10.16 19.40 10.41
C SER A 117 8.95 19.28 11.33
N ALA A 118 8.87 18.17 12.07
CA ALA A 118 7.80 17.91 13.02
C ALA A 118 8.26 16.94 14.11
N THR A 119 7.60 16.97 15.26
CA THR A 119 7.75 15.94 16.30
C THR A 119 6.54 15.03 16.27
N LEU A 120 6.77 13.73 16.06
CA LEU A 120 5.72 12.73 15.97
C LEU A 120 5.34 12.23 17.35
N SER A 121 4.04 12.08 17.60
CA SER A 121 3.50 11.60 18.88
C SER A 121 3.65 10.09 19.06
N GLN A 122 3.86 9.37 17.98
CA GLN A 122 4.11 7.92 17.99
C GLN A 122 5.60 7.66 18.30
N ALA A 123 5.90 6.45 18.78
CA ALA A 123 7.28 5.97 19.02
C ALA A 123 8.19 6.97 19.74
N GLY A 124 7.79 7.43 20.92
CA GLY A 124 8.69 8.15 21.83
C GLY A 124 9.13 9.54 21.34
N ASN A 125 8.22 10.27 20.69
CA ASN A 125 8.49 11.63 20.21
C ASN A 125 9.60 11.70 19.15
N LEU A 126 9.52 10.87 18.14
CA LEU A 126 10.43 10.91 17.00
C LEU A 126 10.36 12.31 16.34
N THR A 127 11.48 12.97 16.19
CA THR A 127 11.57 14.23 15.43
C THR A 127 12.02 13.92 14.01
N VAL A 128 11.25 14.42 13.03
CA VAL A 128 11.61 14.39 11.61
C VAL A 128 12.05 15.79 11.18
N HIS A 129 12.94 15.85 10.21
CA HIS A 129 13.59 17.09 9.78
C HIS A 129 13.39 17.35 8.29
N ASN A 130 13.40 18.62 7.92
CA ASN A 130 13.55 19.02 6.53
C ASN A 130 14.83 18.42 5.96
N GLY A 131 14.75 17.80 4.80
CA GLY A 131 15.84 17.08 4.17
C GLY A 131 15.68 15.57 4.33
N VAL A 132 16.79 14.85 4.26
CA VAL A 132 16.82 13.38 4.31
C VAL A 132 16.70 12.88 5.74
N ASN A 133 15.76 11.98 5.97
CA ASN A 133 15.57 11.26 7.24
C ASN A 133 15.85 9.78 7.00
N HIS A 134 16.76 9.20 7.77
CA HIS A 134 16.99 7.76 7.75
C HIS A 134 16.17 7.10 8.85
N PHE A 135 15.29 6.16 8.47
CA PHE A 135 14.42 5.44 9.40
C PHE A 135 14.77 3.97 9.46
N ASN A 136 14.91 3.44 10.68
CA ASN A 136 14.80 2.00 10.91
C ASN A 136 13.33 1.55 10.89
N GLY A 137 13.06 0.25 11.12
CA GLY A 137 11.71 -0.28 11.07
C GLY A 137 10.75 0.37 12.05
N GLU A 138 11.16 0.59 13.29
CA GLU A 138 10.35 1.23 14.33
C GLU A 138 10.02 2.69 13.97
N GLN A 139 11.01 3.43 13.50
CA GLN A 139 10.86 4.83 13.10
C GLN A 139 9.98 4.97 11.86
N ALA A 140 10.18 4.09 10.87
CA ALA A 140 9.34 4.06 9.66
C ALA A 140 7.87 3.75 9.99
N LEU A 141 7.63 2.81 10.91
CA LEU A 141 6.27 2.49 11.36
C LEU A 141 5.65 3.69 12.09
N ALA A 142 6.38 4.34 12.98
CA ALA A 142 5.91 5.54 13.68
C ALA A 142 5.53 6.64 12.69
N PHE A 143 6.37 6.88 11.68
CA PHE A 143 6.11 7.86 10.63
C PHE A 143 4.86 7.51 9.81
N ALA A 144 4.69 6.24 9.45
CA ALA A 144 3.54 5.77 8.67
C ALA A 144 2.21 5.77 9.46
N ARG A 145 2.25 5.78 10.78
CA ARG A 145 1.06 5.80 11.65
C ARG A 145 0.66 7.18 12.12
N GLU A 146 1.53 8.18 12.00
CA GLU A 146 1.32 9.51 12.59
C GLU A 146 0.12 10.24 11.96
N ARG A 147 -0.73 10.79 12.80
CA ARG A 147 -1.90 11.59 12.44
C ARG A 147 -1.93 12.94 13.16
N TYR A 148 -1.54 12.96 14.45
CA TYR A 148 -1.78 14.08 15.35
C TYR A 148 -0.80 15.24 15.14
N ALA A 149 0.37 15.00 14.58
CA ALA A 149 1.34 16.03 14.27
C ALA A 149 0.96 16.89 13.05
N TYR A 150 -0.09 16.51 12.32
CA TYR A 150 -0.48 17.15 11.07
C TYR A 150 -1.90 17.70 11.14
N SER A 151 -2.14 18.83 10.46
CA SER A 151 -3.45 19.47 10.39
C SER A 151 -4.49 18.64 9.63
N ASP A 152 -4.07 17.85 8.64
CA ASP A 152 -4.91 16.94 7.86
C ASP A 152 -4.51 15.47 8.08
N GLY A 153 -4.44 15.04 9.34
CA GLY A 153 -3.81 13.83 9.82
C GLY A 153 -4.03 12.55 8.99
N ASP A 154 -5.25 12.26 8.55
CA ASP A 154 -5.53 11.07 7.75
C ASP A 154 -4.91 11.12 6.34
N ARG A 155 -4.96 12.27 5.68
CA ARG A 155 -4.36 12.45 4.35
C ARG A 155 -2.84 12.37 4.42
N GLN A 156 -2.27 13.03 5.42
CA GLN A 156 -0.82 13.00 5.61
C GLN A 156 -0.33 11.60 5.98
N ARG A 157 -1.09 10.86 6.78
CA ARG A 157 -0.76 9.46 7.08
C ARG A 157 -0.72 8.62 5.79
N GLY A 158 -1.69 8.77 4.91
CA GLY A 158 -1.69 8.09 3.60
C GLY A 158 -0.48 8.47 2.75
N ARG A 159 -0.13 9.75 2.69
CA ARG A 159 1.08 10.21 1.99
C ARG A 159 2.35 9.63 2.60
N ASN A 160 2.43 9.60 3.93
CA ASN A 160 3.58 9.03 4.64
C ASN A 160 3.76 7.54 4.34
N GLN A 161 2.67 6.78 4.30
CA GLN A 161 2.70 5.37 3.94
C GLN A 161 3.25 5.16 2.53
N MET A 162 2.83 5.97 1.57
CA MET A 162 3.35 5.90 0.20
C MET A 162 4.81 6.35 0.09
N MET A 163 5.22 7.35 0.87
CA MET A 163 6.65 7.76 0.94
C MET A 163 7.54 6.62 1.45
N ILE A 164 7.12 5.90 2.47
CA ILE A 164 7.85 4.73 2.99
C ILE A 164 7.92 3.62 1.93
N MET A 165 6.79 3.34 1.24
CA MET A 165 6.77 2.36 0.16
C MET A 165 7.75 2.72 -0.96
N GLU A 166 7.74 3.97 -1.41
CA GLU A 166 8.68 4.45 -2.42
C GLU A 166 10.14 4.32 -1.95
N ALA A 167 10.42 4.72 -0.72
CA ALA A 167 11.75 4.61 -0.13
C ALA A 167 12.20 3.14 -0.02
N ALA A 168 11.30 2.24 0.36
CA ALA A 168 11.57 0.80 0.43
C ALA A 168 11.88 0.21 -0.96
N ILE A 169 11.12 0.58 -1.99
CA ILE A 169 11.37 0.14 -3.37
C ILE A 169 12.74 0.63 -3.84
N LYS A 170 13.05 1.91 -3.65
CA LYS A 170 14.35 2.48 -4.03
C LYS A 170 15.49 1.78 -3.31
N LYS A 171 15.34 1.50 -2.02
CA LYS A 171 16.35 0.78 -1.25
C LYS A 171 16.52 -0.66 -1.75
N ALA A 172 15.42 -1.37 -1.98
CA ALA A 172 15.47 -2.75 -2.48
C ALA A 172 16.14 -2.86 -3.86
N CYS A 173 15.96 -1.85 -4.72
CA CYS A 173 16.57 -1.80 -6.05
C CYS A 173 18.00 -1.25 -6.05
N SER A 174 18.51 -0.80 -4.91
CA SER A 174 19.89 -0.28 -4.80
C SER A 174 20.92 -1.38 -5.00
N PRO A 175 22.14 -1.05 -5.47
CA PRO A 175 23.18 -2.05 -5.69
C PRO A 175 23.51 -2.89 -4.46
N ALA A 176 23.53 -2.28 -3.28
CA ALA A 176 23.85 -2.95 -2.03
C ALA A 176 22.85 -4.05 -1.66
N ILE A 177 21.55 -3.81 -1.90
CA ILE A 177 20.50 -4.76 -1.57
C ILE A 177 20.28 -5.75 -2.70
N ILE A 178 20.18 -5.29 -3.95
CA ILE A 178 19.85 -6.17 -5.08
C ILE A 178 20.97 -7.19 -5.37
N SER A 179 22.22 -6.86 -5.10
CA SER A 179 23.33 -7.80 -5.25
C SER A 179 23.29 -8.95 -4.24
N ASN A 180 22.49 -8.81 -3.17
CA ASN A 180 22.28 -9.82 -2.13
C ASN A 180 20.80 -10.16 -1.96
N TYR A 181 20.06 -10.15 -3.05
CA TYR A 181 18.60 -10.27 -3.01
C TYR A 181 18.10 -11.58 -2.40
N THR A 182 18.82 -12.69 -2.55
CA THR A 182 18.42 -13.98 -1.99
C THR A 182 18.31 -13.95 -0.47
N SER A 183 19.25 -13.31 0.20
CA SER A 183 19.23 -13.14 1.66
C SER A 183 18.09 -12.23 2.11
N VAL A 184 17.89 -11.12 1.42
CA VAL A 184 16.81 -10.17 1.71
C VAL A 184 15.45 -10.82 1.48
N LEU A 185 15.25 -11.53 0.37
CA LEU A 185 14.00 -12.25 0.08
C LEU A 185 13.68 -13.31 1.14
N SER A 186 14.69 -14.00 1.64
CA SER A 186 14.51 -14.97 2.72
C SER A 186 13.95 -14.32 3.98
N GLU A 187 14.41 -13.14 4.36
CA GLU A 187 13.89 -12.40 5.51
C GLU A 187 12.50 -11.81 5.24
N VAL A 188 12.30 -11.19 4.09
CA VAL A 188 11.01 -10.59 3.72
C VAL A 188 9.91 -11.65 3.66
N SER A 189 10.19 -12.81 3.08
CA SER A 189 9.19 -13.89 2.92
C SER A 189 8.64 -14.42 4.23
N LYS A 190 9.38 -14.30 5.33
CA LYS A 190 8.93 -14.69 6.67
C LYS A 190 7.90 -13.71 7.26
N ASN A 191 7.78 -12.52 6.70
CA ASN A 191 7.05 -11.40 7.28
C ASN A 191 5.87 -10.93 6.44
N VAL A 192 5.57 -11.62 5.34
CA VAL A 192 4.45 -11.31 4.45
C VAL A 192 3.69 -12.57 4.08
N ILE A 193 2.43 -12.39 3.69
CA ILE A 193 1.66 -13.39 2.95
C ILE A 193 1.47 -12.85 1.54
N THR A 194 1.79 -13.65 0.54
CA THR A 194 1.67 -13.29 -0.87
C THR A 194 1.34 -14.50 -1.72
N ASP A 195 0.64 -14.27 -2.82
CA ASP A 195 0.40 -15.28 -3.85
C ASP A 195 1.44 -15.24 -4.99
N MET A 196 2.46 -14.37 -4.88
CA MET A 196 3.61 -14.43 -5.77
C MET A 196 4.48 -15.64 -5.44
N SER A 197 4.89 -16.39 -6.47
CA SER A 197 5.88 -17.47 -6.29
C SER A 197 7.27 -16.89 -6.02
N TYR A 198 8.08 -17.65 -5.30
CA TYR A 198 9.50 -17.28 -5.09
C TYR A 198 10.23 -17.08 -6.42
N ASP A 199 10.02 -17.99 -7.37
CA ASP A 199 10.68 -17.94 -8.68
C ASP A 199 10.33 -16.66 -9.45
N PHE A 200 9.05 -16.25 -9.40
CA PHE A 200 8.62 -15.00 -10.02
C PHE A 200 9.32 -13.78 -9.41
N ILE A 201 9.39 -13.71 -8.08
CA ILE A 201 10.06 -12.61 -7.37
C ILE A 201 11.57 -12.64 -7.65
N ALA A 202 12.18 -13.82 -7.66
CA ALA A 202 13.60 -13.99 -7.95
C ALA A 202 13.93 -13.55 -9.39
N ASP A 203 13.06 -13.83 -10.35
CA ASP A 203 13.23 -13.38 -11.74
C ASP A 203 13.17 -11.85 -11.85
N LEU A 204 12.25 -11.21 -11.13
CA LEU A 204 12.19 -9.74 -11.07
C LEU A 204 13.48 -9.15 -10.47
N ALA A 205 13.95 -9.75 -9.38
CA ALA A 205 15.18 -9.32 -8.72
C ALA A 205 16.41 -9.51 -9.62
N GLN A 206 16.49 -10.64 -10.33
CA GLN A 206 17.57 -10.92 -11.26
C GLN A 206 17.59 -9.93 -12.44
N THR A 207 16.41 -9.59 -12.96
CA THR A 207 16.28 -8.57 -14.01
C THR A 207 16.77 -7.21 -13.52
N GLN A 208 16.39 -6.81 -12.32
CA GLN A 208 16.86 -5.55 -11.72
C GLN A 208 18.38 -5.56 -11.52
N LEU A 209 18.94 -6.68 -11.05
CA LEU A 209 20.38 -6.83 -10.86
C LEU A 209 21.15 -6.70 -12.19
N ASN A 210 20.62 -7.25 -13.26
CA ASN A 210 21.25 -7.22 -14.59
C ASN A 210 21.17 -5.83 -15.23
N ASP A 211 20.01 -5.18 -15.15
CA ASP A 211 19.74 -3.96 -15.88
C ASP A 211 20.01 -2.71 -15.07
N MET A 212 19.95 -2.80 -13.73
CA MET A 212 20.05 -1.67 -12.80
C MET A 212 19.18 -0.49 -13.24
N ALA A 213 17.97 -0.82 -13.72
CA ALA A 213 17.04 0.18 -14.23
C ALA A 213 16.64 1.20 -13.15
N ALA A 214 16.54 2.46 -13.54
CA ALA A 214 15.98 3.50 -12.71
C ALA A 214 14.45 3.50 -12.86
N TRP A 215 13.72 3.45 -11.75
CA TRP A 215 12.27 3.45 -11.72
C TRP A 215 11.74 4.85 -11.45
N ASN A 216 10.74 5.24 -12.25
CA ASN A 216 9.98 6.46 -12.02
C ASN A 216 8.73 6.11 -11.20
N ILE A 217 8.67 6.60 -9.97
CA ILE A 217 7.59 6.28 -9.03
C ILE A 217 6.71 7.51 -8.84
N THR A 218 5.41 7.36 -9.10
CA THR A 218 4.40 8.39 -8.87
C THR A 218 3.38 7.89 -7.86
N GLN A 219 2.77 8.83 -7.13
CA GLN A 219 1.86 8.54 -6.04
C GLN A 219 0.58 9.33 -6.23
N ILE A 220 -0.57 8.67 -6.10
CA ILE A 220 -1.88 9.32 -6.06
C ILE A 220 -2.70 8.75 -4.90
N SER A 221 -3.60 9.58 -4.39
CA SER A 221 -4.62 9.17 -3.42
C SER A 221 -5.98 9.55 -3.96
N VAL A 222 -6.94 8.65 -3.86
CA VAL A 222 -8.33 9.01 -4.04
C VAL A 222 -8.86 9.66 -2.77
N THR A 223 -9.84 10.54 -2.92
CA THR A 223 -10.39 11.36 -1.83
C THR A 223 -11.87 11.12 -1.66
N GLY A 224 -12.45 11.65 -0.60
CA GLY A 224 -13.86 11.56 -0.31
C GLY A 224 -14.29 12.48 0.82
N VAL A 225 -15.55 12.39 1.18
CA VAL A 225 -16.18 13.17 2.23
C VAL A 225 -16.67 12.24 3.33
N GLY A 226 -16.35 12.58 4.58
CA GLY A 226 -16.82 11.85 5.75
C GLY A 226 -18.33 11.93 5.90
N SER A 227 -18.95 10.81 6.26
CA SER A 227 -20.39 10.70 6.52
C SER A 227 -20.65 9.51 7.45
N TYR A 228 -21.90 9.16 7.64
CA TYR A 228 -22.31 8.00 8.44
C TYR A 228 -23.31 7.16 7.66
N SER A 229 -23.24 5.83 7.84
CA SER A 229 -24.21 4.89 7.27
C SER A 229 -24.60 3.85 8.30
N SER A 230 -25.89 3.50 8.35
CA SER A 230 -26.42 2.39 9.15
C SER A 230 -26.84 1.20 8.28
N THR A 231 -26.46 1.19 7.02
CA THR A 231 -26.82 0.15 6.04
C THR A 231 -25.59 -0.50 5.41
N THR A 232 -24.48 -0.56 6.13
CA THR A 232 -23.29 -1.27 5.65
C THR A 232 -23.57 -2.78 5.57
N TYR A 233 -22.91 -3.44 4.62
CA TYR A 233 -23.12 -4.87 4.39
C TYR A 233 -22.80 -5.73 5.62
N SER A 234 -21.68 -5.44 6.31
CA SER A 234 -21.24 -6.25 7.45
C SER A 234 -21.93 -5.92 8.76
N MET A 235 -22.45 -4.70 8.92
CA MET A 235 -23.01 -4.22 10.18
C MET A 235 -24.32 -3.43 9.97
N PRO A 236 -25.34 -4.01 9.34
CA PRO A 236 -26.61 -3.32 9.14
C PRO A 236 -27.26 -2.98 10.48
N GLY A 237 -27.82 -1.78 10.58
CA GLY A 237 -28.43 -1.27 11.81
C GLY A 237 -27.47 -0.53 12.75
N TRP A 238 -26.16 -0.58 12.49
CA TRP A 238 -25.15 0.17 13.25
C TRP A 238 -24.72 1.41 12.47
N SER A 239 -24.75 2.57 13.11
CA SER A 239 -24.26 3.81 12.51
C SER A 239 -22.72 3.83 12.53
N LEU A 240 -22.13 3.73 11.35
CA LEU A 240 -20.68 3.72 11.18
C LEU A 240 -20.22 4.93 10.39
N TYR A 241 -19.05 5.48 10.79
CA TYR A 241 -18.35 6.46 9.97
C TYR A 241 -17.93 5.82 8.65
N ILE A 242 -18.15 6.53 7.56
CA ILE A 242 -17.76 6.13 6.21
C ILE A 242 -17.15 7.31 5.48
N MET A 243 -16.43 7.05 4.41
CA MET A 243 -15.98 8.06 3.46
C MET A 243 -16.70 7.84 2.14
N VAL A 244 -17.55 8.80 1.76
CA VAL A 244 -18.19 8.78 0.44
C VAL A 244 -17.16 9.14 -0.61
N PRO A 245 -16.92 8.26 -1.61
CA PRO A 245 -15.93 8.54 -2.65
C PRO A 245 -16.19 9.84 -3.41
N ASP A 246 -15.12 10.59 -3.65
CA ASP A 246 -15.10 11.63 -4.67
C ASP A 246 -14.89 10.95 -6.03
N GLU A 247 -15.96 10.85 -6.80
CA GLU A 247 -15.96 10.12 -8.09
C GLU A 247 -14.98 10.73 -9.09
N GLU A 248 -14.76 12.03 -9.06
CA GLU A 248 -13.77 12.69 -9.90
C GLU A 248 -12.34 12.21 -9.57
N SER A 249 -12.01 12.07 -8.28
CA SER A 249 -10.71 11.53 -7.87
C SER A 249 -10.53 10.07 -8.27
N VAL A 250 -11.58 9.28 -8.21
CA VAL A 250 -11.57 7.87 -8.64
C VAL A 250 -11.38 7.77 -10.15
N GLU A 251 -12.09 8.58 -10.93
CA GLU A 251 -11.94 8.58 -12.39
C GLU A 251 -10.56 9.07 -12.82
N ASN A 252 -10.01 10.09 -12.15
CA ASN A 252 -8.62 10.51 -12.37
C ASN A 252 -7.63 9.36 -12.09
N ALA A 253 -7.85 8.60 -11.02
CA ALA A 253 -7.03 7.43 -10.74
C ALA A 253 -7.14 6.36 -11.85
N ARG A 254 -8.35 6.09 -12.33
CA ARG A 254 -8.57 5.16 -13.45
C ARG A 254 -7.84 5.62 -14.72
N GLU A 255 -7.88 6.90 -15.03
CA GLU A 255 -7.16 7.47 -16.20
C GLU A 255 -5.66 7.31 -16.05
N GLN A 256 -5.09 7.64 -14.90
CA GLN A 256 -3.66 7.48 -14.66
C GLN A 256 -3.22 6.02 -14.71
N ILE A 257 -4.05 5.09 -14.24
CA ILE A 257 -3.77 3.66 -14.37
C ILE A 257 -3.76 3.27 -15.86
N ARG A 258 -4.75 3.69 -16.65
CA ARG A 258 -4.79 3.42 -18.08
C ARG A 258 -3.55 3.96 -18.80
N ASP A 259 -3.13 5.16 -18.44
CA ASP A 259 -1.94 5.78 -19.01
C ASP A 259 -0.67 4.98 -18.69
N ASN A 260 -0.61 4.36 -17.52
CA ASN A 260 0.53 3.53 -17.14
C ASN A 260 0.63 2.22 -17.93
N TYR A 261 -0.40 1.83 -18.67
CA TYR A 261 -0.37 0.66 -19.56
C TYR A 261 0.24 0.98 -20.95
N ASN A 262 0.45 2.24 -21.27
CA ASN A 262 1.01 2.70 -22.55
C ASN A 262 2.49 3.08 -22.39
#